data_817e435c7cb5c095981ce6a04a926b59
#
_entry.id   817e435c7cb5c095981ce6a04a926b59
#
_cell.length_a   1.000
_cell.length_b   1.000
_cell.length_c   1.000
_cell.angle_alpha   90.00
_cell.angle_beta   90.00
_cell.angle_gamma   90.00
#
_symmetry.space_group_name_H-M   'P 1'
#
loop_
_entity.id
_entity.type
_entity.pdbx_description
1 polymer ?
#
loop_
_entity_poly.entity_id
_entity_poly.type
_entity_poly.pdbx_seq_one_letter_code
_entity_poly.pdbx_strand_id
1 'polypeptide(L)'
;MGMFTSPFFFTMSETGIFLLILFAALLHASWNIIIKSITDSQVAMSWKMLIQSIVFFPILFFVPIPEGITWFYLILSLLLHSTYFLILGSMYNKGDITIIYPVFRGFAPVFVTILSVIFLQDYISTKGFIGISIVVFGLLLLTRENYKNKLNIKLLIISLFVSIIIALYTFTDGAGVRSSANAFSFIVWNFFLGGWLTISYVYLTNKSGLFKLKLNQVVLITIASVMSFTAYGII
;
A
#
# COMPACT_ATOMS: atom_id res chain seq x y z
N MET A 1 4.18 -7.87 -23.99
CA MET A 1 5.01 -6.66 -23.98
C MET A 1 4.06 -5.46 -24.09
N GLY A 2 3.71 -4.80 -23.00
CA GLY A 2 2.65 -3.77 -22.95
C GLY A 2 2.24 -3.42 -21.52
N MET A 3 3.16 -3.51 -20.55
CA MET A 3 2.95 -3.09 -19.17
C MET A 3 3.49 -1.68 -18.98
N PHE A 4 2.66 -0.80 -18.43
CA PHE A 4 3.00 0.56 -18.01
C PHE A 4 3.39 1.54 -19.12
N THR A 5 2.44 1.85 -19.98
CA THR A 5 2.60 3.00 -20.86
C THR A 5 1.56 4.07 -20.55
N SER A 6 1.72 4.73 -19.39
CA SER A 6 1.15 6.06 -19.32
C SER A 6 1.97 6.96 -20.27
N PRO A 7 1.37 7.85 -21.05
CA PRO A 7 2.11 8.71 -21.97
C PRO A 7 3.19 9.57 -21.29
N PHE A 8 3.10 9.75 -19.98
CA PHE A 8 4.06 10.47 -19.16
C PHE A 8 5.43 9.78 -19.04
N PHE A 9 5.47 8.44 -18.96
CA PHE A 9 6.73 7.70 -18.84
C PHE A 9 7.47 7.51 -20.18
N PHE A 10 6.77 7.66 -21.33
CA PHE A 10 7.40 7.51 -22.64
C PHE A 10 8.42 8.60 -22.98
N THR A 11 8.34 9.74 -22.32
CA THR A 11 9.25 10.90 -22.58
C THR A 11 10.36 11.03 -21.54
N MET A 12 10.36 10.19 -20.49
CA MET A 12 11.35 10.27 -19.42
C MET A 12 12.57 9.38 -19.69
N SER A 13 13.75 9.87 -19.34
CA SER A 13 14.96 9.05 -19.34
C SER A 13 14.87 7.96 -18.28
N GLU A 14 15.59 6.83 -18.48
CA GLU A 14 15.69 5.75 -17.48
C GLU A 14 16.12 6.29 -16.10
N THR A 15 17.05 7.24 -16.08
CA THR A 15 17.47 7.92 -14.85
C THR A 15 16.32 8.69 -14.20
N GLY A 16 15.48 9.36 -15.00
CA GLY A 16 14.31 10.06 -14.47
C GLY A 16 13.30 9.13 -13.83
N ILE A 17 13.01 8.00 -14.47
CA ILE A 17 12.12 6.94 -13.92
C ILE A 17 12.71 6.40 -12.62
N PHE A 18 14.01 6.11 -12.57
CA PHE A 18 14.68 5.61 -11.38
C PHE A 18 14.59 6.61 -10.21
N LEU A 19 14.81 7.90 -10.47
CA LEU A 19 14.70 8.95 -9.45
C LEU A 19 13.26 9.10 -8.94
N LEU A 20 12.25 8.97 -9.80
CA LEU A 20 10.84 8.96 -9.38
C LEU A 20 10.51 7.78 -8.48
N ILE A 21 10.99 6.58 -8.80
CA ILE A 21 10.79 5.39 -7.97
C ILE A 21 11.45 5.57 -6.61
N LEU A 22 12.68 6.11 -6.55
CA LEU A 22 13.35 6.42 -5.29
C LEU A 22 12.59 7.46 -4.48
N PHE A 23 12.07 8.51 -5.13
CA PHE A 23 11.26 9.52 -4.47
C PHE A 23 9.95 8.93 -3.91
N ALA A 24 9.27 8.09 -4.68
CA ALA A 24 8.09 7.37 -4.21
C ALA A 24 8.41 6.47 -3.01
N ALA A 25 9.54 5.76 -3.03
CA ALA A 25 9.99 4.94 -1.91
C ALA A 25 10.27 5.78 -0.65
N LEU A 26 10.90 6.96 -0.81
CA LEU A 26 11.14 7.90 0.29
C LEU A 26 9.82 8.41 0.89
N LEU A 27 8.88 8.86 0.07
CA LEU A 27 7.55 9.27 0.51
C LEU A 27 6.84 8.13 1.25
N HIS A 28 6.97 6.91 0.72
CA HIS A 28 6.35 5.72 1.29
C HIS A 28 6.93 5.37 2.68
N ALA A 29 8.25 5.46 2.85
CA ALA A 29 8.88 5.27 4.15
C ALA A 29 8.46 6.37 5.14
N SER A 30 8.46 7.62 4.68
CA SER A 30 8.17 8.79 5.52
C SER A 30 6.76 8.76 6.11
N TRP A 31 5.72 8.51 5.29
CA TRP A 31 4.37 8.48 5.83
C TRP A 31 4.16 7.31 6.81
N ASN A 32 4.83 6.18 6.62
CA ASN A 32 4.77 5.07 7.57
C ASN A 32 5.37 5.45 8.93
N ILE A 33 6.51 6.16 8.95
CA ILE A 33 7.14 6.67 10.17
C ILE A 33 6.21 7.66 10.88
N ILE A 34 5.59 8.58 10.13
CA ILE A 34 4.64 9.55 10.70
C ILE A 34 3.47 8.83 11.38
N ILE A 35 2.83 7.89 10.70
CA ILE A 35 1.71 7.12 11.27
C ILE A 35 2.15 6.34 12.51
N LYS A 36 3.33 5.71 12.47
CA LYS A 36 3.89 4.98 13.61
C LYS A 36 4.17 5.88 14.82
N SER A 37 4.50 7.15 14.60
CA SER A 37 4.77 8.11 15.69
C SER A 37 3.50 8.55 16.46
N ILE A 38 2.32 8.25 15.94
CA ILE A 38 1.05 8.60 16.58
C ILE A 38 0.66 7.52 17.58
N THR A 39 0.17 7.93 18.74
CA THR A 39 -0.11 7.07 19.90
C THR A 39 -0.96 5.83 19.55
N ASP A 40 -1.97 6.00 18.71
CA ASP A 40 -2.76 4.89 18.16
C ASP A 40 -2.64 4.88 16.64
N SER A 41 -1.71 4.06 16.14
CA SER A 41 -1.43 3.95 14.71
C SER A 41 -2.60 3.38 13.91
N GLN A 42 -3.49 2.57 14.51
CA GLN A 42 -4.68 2.06 13.83
C GLN A 42 -5.71 3.15 13.60
N VAL A 43 -5.93 4.00 14.61
CA VAL A 43 -6.76 5.20 14.50
C VAL A 43 -6.17 6.16 13.46
N ALA A 44 -4.86 6.42 13.53
CA ALA A 44 -4.16 7.29 12.59
C ALA A 44 -4.27 6.80 11.14
N MET A 45 -4.16 5.48 10.93
CA MET A 45 -4.30 4.86 9.62
C MET A 45 -5.70 5.05 9.05
N SER A 46 -6.74 4.89 9.88
CA SER A 46 -8.13 5.08 9.45
C SER A 46 -8.44 6.54 9.12
N TRP A 47 -7.93 7.48 9.89
CA TRP A 47 -8.02 8.90 9.57
C TRP A 47 -7.29 9.26 8.28
N LYS A 48 -6.08 8.70 8.07
CA LYS A 48 -5.33 8.87 6.82
C LYS A 48 -6.18 8.45 5.60
N MET A 49 -6.81 7.29 5.67
CA MET A 49 -7.66 6.77 4.60
C MET A 49 -8.90 7.65 4.40
N LEU A 50 -9.54 8.12 5.48
CA LEU A 50 -10.70 9.03 5.40
C LEU A 50 -10.33 10.37 4.78
N ILE A 51 -9.19 10.95 5.16
CA ILE A 51 -8.70 12.20 4.56
C ILE A 51 -8.49 12.02 3.04
N GLN A 52 -7.93 10.90 2.62
CA GLN A 52 -7.80 10.57 1.20
C GLN A 52 -9.18 10.50 0.52
N SER A 53 -10.17 9.84 1.12
CA SER A 53 -11.54 9.81 0.59
C SER A 53 -12.13 11.20 0.42
N ILE A 54 -11.94 12.09 1.39
CA ILE A 54 -12.45 13.48 1.33
C ILE A 54 -11.74 14.27 0.22
N VAL A 55 -10.42 14.12 0.08
CA VAL A 55 -9.63 14.80 -0.96
C VAL A 55 -10.03 14.35 -2.37
N PHE A 56 -10.30 13.04 -2.54
CA PHE A 56 -10.67 12.50 -3.84
C PHE A 56 -12.16 12.66 -4.17
N PHE A 57 -13.02 12.98 -3.21
CA PHE A 57 -14.45 13.19 -3.44
C PHE A 57 -14.76 14.20 -4.56
N PRO A 58 -14.21 15.44 -4.57
CA PRO A 58 -14.50 16.39 -5.66
C PRO A 58 -13.98 15.92 -7.03
N ILE A 59 -12.95 15.08 -7.07
CA ILE A 59 -12.36 14.58 -8.32
C ILE A 59 -13.29 13.55 -8.99
N LEU A 60 -14.17 12.89 -8.24
CA LEU A 60 -15.16 11.95 -8.79
C LEU A 60 -16.06 12.57 -9.87
N PHE A 61 -16.36 13.87 -9.77
CA PHE A 61 -17.20 14.56 -10.75
C PHE A 61 -16.51 14.77 -12.10
N PHE A 62 -15.21 14.51 -12.18
CA PHE A 62 -14.38 14.71 -13.38
C PHE A 62 -13.84 13.42 -13.98
N VAL A 63 -14.17 12.28 -13.38
CA VAL A 63 -13.72 10.95 -13.85
C VAL A 63 -14.91 10.07 -14.19
N PRO A 64 -14.80 9.16 -15.17
CA PRO A 64 -15.87 8.23 -15.50
C PRO A 64 -16.17 7.27 -14.33
N ILE A 65 -17.44 6.88 -14.25
CA ILE A 65 -17.89 5.86 -13.30
C ILE A 65 -17.34 4.50 -13.78
N PRO A 66 -16.82 3.64 -12.87
CA PRO A 66 -16.42 2.29 -13.23
C PRO A 66 -17.57 1.48 -13.80
N GLU A 67 -17.30 0.62 -14.78
CA GLU A 67 -18.33 -0.20 -15.43
C GLU A 67 -17.99 -1.71 -15.36
N GLY A 68 -19.00 -2.52 -15.44
CA GLY A 68 -18.89 -3.97 -15.57
C GLY A 68 -17.97 -4.62 -14.56
N ILE A 69 -16.98 -5.39 -15.05
CA ILE A 69 -16.03 -6.15 -14.23
C ILE A 69 -15.07 -5.26 -13.39
N THR A 70 -14.93 -3.99 -13.76
CA THR A 70 -14.09 -3.03 -13.01
C THR A 70 -14.60 -2.86 -11.58
N TRP A 71 -15.92 -2.89 -11.36
CA TRP A 71 -16.50 -2.86 -10.02
C TRP A 71 -16.09 -4.06 -9.16
N PHE A 72 -15.99 -5.24 -9.74
CA PHE A 72 -15.51 -6.43 -9.01
C PHE A 72 -14.08 -6.22 -8.49
N TYR A 73 -13.17 -5.77 -9.38
CA TYR A 73 -11.80 -5.49 -8.98
C TYR A 73 -11.71 -4.35 -7.96
N LEU A 74 -12.51 -3.31 -8.12
CA LEU A 74 -12.56 -2.19 -7.20
C LEU A 74 -12.99 -2.63 -5.79
N ILE A 75 -14.08 -3.39 -5.68
CA ILE A 75 -14.58 -3.89 -4.39
C ILE A 75 -13.56 -4.84 -3.75
N LEU A 76 -12.97 -5.73 -4.52
CA LEU A 76 -11.95 -6.66 -4.01
C LEU A 76 -10.71 -5.90 -3.54
N SER A 77 -10.21 -4.94 -4.32
CA SER A 77 -9.11 -4.04 -3.95
C SER A 77 -9.41 -3.30 -2.65
N LEU A 78 -10.61 -2.71 -2.55
CA LEU A 78 -11.07 -1.99 -1.37
C LEU A 78 -11.03 -2.86 -0.10
N LEU A 79 -11.50 -4.09 -0.16
CA LEU A 79 -11.49 -5.03 0.96
C LEU A 79 -10.07 -5.40 1.35
N LEU A 80 -9.20 -5.67 0.38
CA LEU A 80 -7.81 -6.03 0.59
C LEU A 80 -7.00 -4.85 1.18
N HIS A 81 -7.15 -3.65 0.63
CA HIS A 81 -6.49 -2.45 1.16
C HIS A 81 -6.96 -2.11 2.57
N SER A 82 -8.27 -2.16 2.83
CA SER A 82 -8.80 -1.91 4.17
C SER A 82 -8.27 -2.91 5.19
N THR A 83 -8.26 -4.20 4.84
CA THR A 83 -7.69 -5.27 5.67
C THR A 83 -6.20 -5.02 5.93
N TYR A 84 -5.45 -4.71 4.88
CA TYR A 84 -4.03 -4.37 4.99
C TYR A 84 -3.79 -3.22 5.97
N PHE A 85 -4.47 -2.09 5.81
CA PHE A 85 -4.26 -0.92 6.65
C PHE A 85 -4.68 -1.13 8.11
N LEU A 86 -5.77 -1.87 8.36
CA LEU A 86 -6.20 -2.19 9.71
C LEU A 86 -5.20 -3.12 10.42
N ILE A 87 -4.70 -4.14 9.74
CA ILE A 87 -3.67 -5.04 10.29
C ILE A 87 -2.38 -4.27 10.51
N LEU A 88 -1.93 -3.49 9.53
CA LEU A 88 -0.70 -2.70 9.61
C LEU A 88 -0.73 -1.72 10.79
N GLY A 89 -1.82 -0.96 10.94
CA GLY A 89 -2.00 -0.05 12.07
C GLY A 89 -1.94 -0.79 13.41
N SER A 90 -2.60 -1.95 13.52
CA SER A 90 -2.54 -2.80 14.71
C SER A 90 -1.13 -3.34 14.99
N MET A 91 -0.40 -3.73 13.96
CA MET A 91 0.99 -4.20 14.10
C MET A 91 1.92 -3.07 14.57
N TYR A 92 1.72 -1.85 14.07
CA TYR A 92 2.49 -0.69 14.50
C TYR A 92 2.28 -0.35 15.98
N ASN A 93 1.11 -0.63 16.52
CA ASN A 93 0.86 -0.48 17.96
C ASN A 93 1.58 -1.55 18.80
N LYS A 94 1.90 -2.73 18.23
CA LYS A 94 2.39 -3.91 18.97
C LYS A 94 3.86 -4.25 18.77
N GLY A 95 4.51 -3.72 17.73
CA GLY A 95 5.83 -4.16 17.32
C GLY A 95 6.75 -3.07 16.81
N ASP A 96 8.02 -3.46 16.64
CA ASP A 96 9.03 -2.60 16.06
C ASP A 96 8.89 -2.58 14.53
N ILE A 97 8.73 -1.39 13.98
CA ILE A 97 8.61 -1.18 12.53
C ILE A 97 9.87 -1.63 11.78
N THR A 98 11.04 -1.56 12.41
CA THR A 98 12.31 -1.94 11.78
C THR A 98 12.42 -3.43 11.49
N ILE A 99 11.63 -4.25 12.21
CA ILE A 99 11.54 -5.70 12.00
C ILE A 99 10.36 -6.04 11.09
N ILE A 100 9.19 -5.48 11.41
CA ILE A 100 7.93 -5.82 10.76
C ILE A 100 7.92 -5.36 9.30
N TYR A 101 8.33 -4.11 9.07
CA TYR A 101 8.26 -3.47 7.76
C TYR A 101 9.11 -4.16 6.68
N PRO A 102 10.40 -4.51 6.92
CA PRO A 102 11.19 -5.23 5.92
C PRO A 102 10.56 -6.58 5.53
N VAL A 103 10.00 -7.33 6.48
CA VAL A 103 9.43 -8.65 6.21
C VAL A 103 8.23 -8.53 5.26
N PHE A 104 7.20 -7.75 5.60
CA PHE A 104 6.00 -7.73 4.76
C PHE A 104 6.21 -7.02 3.42
N ARG A 105 7.11 -6.02 3.36
CA ARG A 105 7.40 -5.33 2.10
C ARG A 105 8.31 -6.12 1.19
N GLY A 106 9.20 -6.90 1.76
CA GLY A 106 10.16 -7.62 0.96
C GLY A 106 9.67 -8.94 0.42
N PHE A 107 8.78 -9.61 1.10
CA PHE A 107 8.15 -10.81 0.55
C PHE A 107 7.01 -10.49 -0.43
N ALA A 108 6.44 -9.29 -0.40
CA ALA A 108 5.38 -8.90 -1.33
C ALA A 108 5.77 -9.04 -2.81
N PRO A 109 6.93 -8.56 -3.31
CA PRO A 109 7.34 -8.76 -4.69
C PRO A 109 7.45 -10.23 -5.11
N VAL A 110 7.84 -11.12 -4.18
CA VAL A 110 7.89 -12.56 -4.44
C VAL A 110 6.50 -13.10 -4.72
N PHE A 111 5.53 -12.79 -3.85
CA PHE A 111 4.15 -13.22 -4.04
C PHE A 111 3.49 -12.59 -5.26
N VAL A 112 3.74 -11.29 -5.54
CA VAL A 112 3.28 -10.63 -6.78
C VAL A 112 3.80 -11.38 -7.99
N THR A 113 5.10 -11.71 -8.01
CA THR A 113 5.71 -12.43 -9.12
C THR A 113 5.09 -13.82 -9.31
N ILE A 114 4.86 -14.54 -8.22
CA ILE A 114 4.19 -15.86 -8.29
C ILE A 114 2.78 -15.72 -8.88
N LEU A 115 2.00 -14.73 -8.43
CA LEU A 115 0.66 -14.48 -8.95
C LEU A 115 0.69 -14.09 -10.44
N SER A 116 1.63 -13.23 -10.85
CA SER A 116 1.78 -12.83 -12.25
C SER A 116 2.12 -14.03 -13.15
N VAL A 117 3.02 -14.91 -12.73
CA VAL A 117 3.37 -16.11 -13.51
C VAL A 117 2.19 -17.06 -13.63
N ILE A 118 1.46 -17.31 -12.53
CA ILE A 118 0.36 -18.29 -12.51
C ILE A 118 -0.87 -17.77 -13.28
N PHE A 119 -1.27 -16.52 -13.07
CA PHE A 119 -2.54 -15.99 -13.58
C PHE A 119 -2.39 -15.17 -14.86
N LEU A 120 -1.25 -14.48 -15.06
CA LEU A 120 -1.02 -13.67 -16.25
C LEU A 120 -0.11 -14.36 -17.26
N GLN A 121 0.45 -15.53 -16.92
CA GLN A 121 1.43 -16.25 -17.73
C GLN A 121 2.65 -15.37 -18.09
N ASP A 122 2.98 -14.42 -17.20
CA ASP A 122 4.11 -13.54 -17.38
C ASP A 122 5.43 -14.32 -17.32
N TYR A 123 6.37 -13.94 -18.19
CA TYR A 123 7.72 -14.49 -18.18
C TYR A 123 8.63 -13.67 -17.28
N ILE A 124 9.28 -14.32 -16.31
CA ILE A 124 10.29 -13.67 -15.48
C ILE A 124 11.62 -13.69 -16.22
N SER A 125 12.16 -12.52 -16.54
CA SER A 125 13.51 -12.44 -17.10
C SER A 125 14.54 -12.86 -16.04
N THR A 126 15.70 -13.36 -16.49
CA THR A 126 16.82 -13.72 -15.60
C THR A 126 17.24 -12.54 -14.72
N LYS A 127 17.23 -11.32 -15.27
CA LYS A 127 17.51 -10.09 -14.49
C LYS A 127 16.47 -9.83 -13.40
N GLY A 128 15.18 -10.04 -13.70
CA GLY A 128 14.09 -9.93 -12.72
C GLY A 128 14.24 -10.93 -11.59
N PHE A 129 14.54 -12.20 -11.92
CA PHE A 129 14.76 -13.25 -10.93
C PHE A 129 15.96 -12.92 -10.01
N ILE A 130 17.08 -12.47 -10.57
CA ILE A 130 18.24 -12.03 -9.78
C ILE A 130 17.88 -10.86 -8.88
N GLY A 131 17.17 -9.84 -9.40
CA GLY A 131 16.75 -8.68 -8.62
C GLY A 131 15.89 -9.05 -7.42
N ILE A 132 14.86 -9.90 -7.61
CA ILE A 132 14.01 -10.42 -6.53
C ILE A 132 14.84 -11.20 -5.52
N SER A 133 15.76 -12.06 -5.97
CA SER A 133 16.63 -12.85 -5.09
C SER A 133 17.52 -11.97 -4.21
N ILE A 134 18.08 -10.88 -4.77
CA ILE A 134 18.89 -9.91 -4.01
C ILE A 134 18.04 -9.21 -2.94
N VAL A 135 16.81 -8.80 -3.28
CA VAL A 135 15.88 -8.17 -2.32
C VAL A 135 15.57 -9.12 -1.18
N VAL A 136 15.17 -10.36 -1.49
CA VAL A 136 14.86 -11.39 -0.47
C VAL A 136 16.07 -11.66 0.41
N PHE A 137 17.25 -11.82 -0.17
CA PHE A 137 18.48 -12.06 0.58
C PHE A 137 18.82 -10.88 1.50
N GLY A 138 18.74 -9.63 1.00
CA GLY A 138 18.95 -8.44 1.82
C GLY A 138 18.01 -8.34 3.01
N LEU A 139 16.75 -8.71 2.82
CA LEU A 139 15.74 -8.73 3.89
C LEU A 139 15.99 -9.84 4.91
N LEU A 140 16.42 -11.02 4.46
CA LEU A 140 16.82 -12.11 5.36
C LEU A 140 18.02 -11.70 6.21
N LEU A 141 18.98 -10.95 5.67
CA LEU A 141 20.10 -10.41 6.43
C LEU A 141 19.63 -9.39 7.48
N LEU A 142 18.73 -8.47 7.13
CA LEU A 142 18.17 -7.50 8.07
C LEU A 142 17.39 -8.19 9.21
N THR A 143 16.65 -9.24 8.91
CA THR A 143 15.93 -10.00 9.94
C THR A 143 16.86 -10.80 10.82
N ARG A 144 18.01 -11.28 10.31
CA ARG A 144 18.98 -12.08 11.08
C ARG A 144 19.61 -11.34 12.26
N GLU A 145 19.95 -10.07 12.10
CA GLU A 145 20.50 -9.26 13.20
C GLU A 145 19.49 -9.09 14.35
N ASN A 146 18.22 -8.99 14.01
CA ASN A 146 17.12 -8.85 14.98
C ASN A 146 16.71 -10.19 15.61
N TYR A 147 17.12 -11.33 15.04
CA TYR A 147 16.82 -12.67 15.56
C TYR A 147 17.40 -12.90 16.98
N LYS A 148 18.51 -12.24 17.31
CA LYS A 148 19.13 -12.29 18.64
C LYS A 148 18.26 -11.66 19.74
N ASN A 149 17.27 -10.81 19.38
CA ASN A 149 16.43 -10.04 20.29
C ASN A 149 14.99 -10.59 20.44
N LYS A 150 14.79 -11.93 20.42
CA LYS A 150 13.48 -12.59 20.65
C LYS A 150 12.41 -12.18 19.62
N LEU A 151 12.62 -12.55 18.37
CA LEU A 151 11.61 -12.41 17.31
C LEU A 151 10.29 -13.06 17.77
N ASN A 152 9.24 -12.25 17.84
CA ASN A 152 7.91 -12.78 18.11
C ASN A 152 7.41 -13.51 16.86
N ILE A 153 7.42 -14.85 16.88
CA ILE A 153 7.00 -15.70 15.75
C ILE A 153 5.59 -15.34 15.25
N LYS A 154 4.70 -14.90 16.14
CA LYS A 154 3.36 -14.45 15.77
C LYS A 154 3.41 -13.19 14.88
N LEU A 155 4.27 -12.23 15.20
CA LEU A 155 4.44 -11.03 14.37
C LEU A 155 5.05 -11.37 13.01
N LEU A 156 5.97 -12.33 12.96
CA LEU A 156 6.54 -12.82 11.70
C LEU A 156 5.47 -13.46 10.81
N ILE A 157 4.64 -14.35 11.36
CA ILE A 157 3.54 -14.98 10.61
C ILE A 157 2.55 -13.93 10.10
N ILE A 158 2.17 -12.96 10.94
CA ILE A 158 1.27 -11.87 10.52
C ILE A 158 1.93 -11.04 9.42
N SER A 159 3.24 -10.76 9.50
CA SER A 159 3.97 -10.01 8.47
C SER A 159 3.98 -10.73 7.12
N LEU A 160 4.17 -12.06 7.12
CA LEU A 160 4.07 -12.87 5.90
C LEU A 160 2.64 -12.87 5.33
N PHE A 161 1.63 -12.98 6.19
CA PHE A 161 0.23 -12.85 5.77
C PHE A 161 -0.06 -11.48 5.14
N VAL A 162 0.46 -10.41 5.74
CA VAL A 162 0.36 -9.04 5.18
C VAL A 162 1.05 -8.97 3.81
N SER A 163 2.19 -9.65 3.61
CA SER A 163 2.85 -9.72 2.29
C SER A 163 1.94 -10.32 1.22
N ILE A 164 1.19 -11.37 1.57
CA ILE A 164 0.21 -11.99 0.66
C ILE A 164 -0.92 -11.02 0.34
N ILE A 165 -1.45 -10.30 1.33
CA ILE A 165 -2.48 -9.28 1.11
C ILE A 165 -1.97 -8.18 0.18
N ILE A 166 -0.71 -7.72 0.36
CA ILE A 166 -0.07 -6.74 -0.52
C ILE A 166 -0.02 -7.28 -1.96
N ALA A 167 0.40 -8.51 -2.14
CA ALA A 167 0.46 -9.12 -3.47
C ALA A 167 -0.92 -9.23 -4.12
N LEU A 168 -1.92 -9.63 -3.35
CA LEU A 168 -3.30 -9.75 -3.83
C LEU A 168 -3.88 -8.40 -4.24
N TYR A 169 -3.75 -7.34 -3.42
CA TYR A 169 -4.27 -6.04 -3.84
C TYR A 169 -3.49 -5.47 -5.02
N THR A 170 -2.15 -5.63 -5.06
CA THR A 170 -1.34 -5.17 -6.19
C THR A 170 -1.77 -5.86 -7.50
N PHE A 171 -2.01 -7.17 -7.46
CA PHE A 171 -2.53 -7.92 -8.60
C PHE A 171 -3.93 -7.45 -9.00
N THR A 172 -4.83 -7.28 -8.01
CA THR A 172 -6.22 -6.83 -8.21
C THR A 172 -6.26 -5.41 -8.78
N ASP A 173 -5.44 -4.49 -8.27
CA ASP A 173 -5.32 -3.12 -8.76
C ASP A 173 -4.83 -3.10 -10.21
N GLY A 174 -3.81 -3.89 -10.52
CA GLY A 174 -3.32 -4.03 -11.88
C GLY A 174 -4.39 -4.59 -12.85
N ALA A 175 -5.20 -5.55 -12.43
CA ALA A 175 -6.32 -6.06 -13.21
C ALA A 175 -7.45 -5.03 -13.35
N GLY A 176 -7.77 -4.33 -12.26
CA GLY A 176 -8.78 -3.29 -12.20
C GLY A 176 -8.45 -2.10 -13.11
N VAL A 177 -7.22 -1.63 -13.06
CA VAL A 177 -6.74 -0.55 -13.95
C VAL A 177 -6.84 -0.97 -15.43
N ARG A 178 -6.46 -2.20 -15.77
CA ARG A 178 -6.57 -2.71 -17.15
C ARG A 178 -8.00 -2.90 -17.63
N SER A 179 -8.94 -3.18 -16.72
CA SER A 179 -10.37 -3.34 -17.06
C SER A 179 -11.13 -2.01 -17.10
N SER A 180 -10.56 -0.95 -16.55
CA SER A 180 -11.20 0.37 -16.51
C SER A 180 -10.98 1.13 -17.81
N ALA A 181 -11.94 1.98 -18.18
CA ALA A 181 -11.82 2.88 -19.32
C ALA A 181 -10.67 3.91 -19.13
N ASN A 182 -10.34 4.22 -17.88
CA ASN A 182 -9.28 5.17 -17.52
C ASN A 182 -8.63 4.75 -16.20
N ALA A 183 -7.31 4.49 -16.23
CA ALA A 183 -6.53 4.12 -15.06
C ALA A 183 -6.68 5.13 -13.89
N PHE A 184 -6.67 6.43 -14.20
CA PHE A 184 -6.85 7.49 -13.20
C PHE A 184 -8.21 7.39 -12.51
N SER A 185 -9.28 7.06 -13.27
CA SER A 185 -10.62 6.84 -12.70
C SER A 185 -10.61 5.72 -11.66
N PHE A 186 -10.00 4.56 -11.97
CA PHE A 186 -9.90 3.46 -11.02
C PHE A 186 -9.20 3.89 -9.71
N ILE A 187 -8.09 4.62 -9.81
CA ILE A 187 -7.34 5.13 -8.66
C ILE A 187 -8.20 6.08 -7.82
N VAL A 188 -8.88 7.04 -8.45
CA VAL A 188 -9.76 8.01 -7.77
C VAL A 188 -10.87 7.31 -7.01
N TRP A 189 -11.56 6.34 -7.64
CA TRP A 189 -12.62 5.57 -7.01
C TRP A 189 -12.10 4.70 -5.86
N ASN A 190 -10.94 4.09 -6.02
CA ASN A 190 -10.31 3.29 -4.97
C ASN A 190 -9.98 4.14 -3.73
N PHE A 191 -9.36 5.29 -3.89
CA PHE A 191 -9.06 6.20 -2.78
C PHE A 191 -10.31 6.78 -2.14
N PHE A 192 -11.33 7.14 -2.91
CA PHE A 192 -12.59 7.64 -2.38
C PHE A 192 -13.31 6.60 -1.50
N LEU A 193 -13.43 5.39 -1.97
CA LEU A 193 -14.15 4.34 -1.25
C LEU A 193 -13.37 3.77 -0.06
N GLY A 194 -12.02 3.74 -0.14
CA GLY A 194 -11.16 3.05 0.82
C GLY A 194 -11.24 3.54 2.25
N GLY A 195 -11.47 4.83 2.47
CA GLY A 195 -11.53 5.40 3.81
C GLY A 195 -12.78 4.99 4.60
N TRP A 196 -13.89 4.75 3.94
CA TRP A 196 -15.17 4.49 4.60
C TRP A 196 -15.18 3.16 5.36
N LEU A 197 -14.59 2.11 4.82
CA LEU A 197 -14.52 0.81 5.50
C LEU A 197 -13.62 0.87 6.74
N THR A 198 -12.43 1.46 6.62
CA THR A 198 -11.47 1.52 7.72
C THR A 198 -11.98 2.38 8.87
N ILE A 199 -12.56 3.55 8.57
CA ILE A 199 -13.10 4.44 9.61
C ILE A 199 -14.32 3.82 10.30
N SER A 200 -15.20 3.13 9.56
CA SER A 200 -16.35 2.44 10.11
C SER A 200 -15.93 1.32 11.07
N TYR A 201 -14.94 0.51 10.68
CA TYR A 201 -14.39 -0.51 11.55
C TYR A 201 -13.85 0.08 12.87
N VAL A 202 -13.04 1.12 12.79
CA VAL A 202 -12.46 1.74 14.00
C VAL A 202 -13.55 2.45 14.82
N TYR A 203 -14.56 3.03 14.18
CA TYR A 203 -15.70 3.60 14.90
C TYR A 203 -16.44 2.54 15.73
N LEU A 204 -16.62 1.35 15.22
CA LEU A 204 -17.28 0.26 15.93
C LEU A 204 -16.41 -0.36 17.02
N THR A 205 -15.09 -0.40 16.84
CA THR A 205 -14.17 -1.11 17.76
C THR A 205 -13.45 -0.19 18.73
N ASN A 206 -13.16 1.06 18.37
CA ASN A 206 -12.40 2.04 19.15
C ASN A 206 -12.91 3.47 18.93
N LYS A 207 -14.22 3.68 19.11
CA LYS A 207 -14.87 4.99 18.94
C LYS A 207 -14.20 6.10 19.73
N SER A 208 -13.84 5.85 20.99
CA SER A 208 -13.21 6.85 21.85
C SER A 208 -11.83 7.28 21.34
N GLY A 209 -11.08 6.40 20.70
CA GLY A 209 -9.77 6.69 20.11
C GLY A 209 -9.86 7.67 18.94
N LEU A 210 -10.90 7.53 18.09
CA LEU A 210 -11.09 8.41 16.93
C LEU A 210 -11.17 9.89 17.28
N PHE A 211 -11.75 10.24 18.44
CA PHE A 211 -11.99 11.63 18.86
C PHE A 211 -10.93 12.16 19.84
N LYS A 212 -9.88 11.37 20.15
CA LYS A 212 -8.79 11.78 21.05
C LYS A 212 -7.57 12.38 20.34
N LEU A 213 -7.59 12.48 19.01
CA LEU A 213 -6.48 13.03 18.25
C LEU A 213 -6.32 14.53 18.55
N LYS A 214 -5.09 14.93 18.84
CA LYS A 214 -4.71 16.34 18.98
C LYS A 214 -4.56 16.99 17.60
N LEU A 215 -4.70 18.30 17.50
CA LEU A 215 -4.60 19.04 16.25
C LEU A 215 -3.27 18.78 15.52
N ASN A 216 -2.15 18.73 16.23
CA ASN A 216 -0.85 18.42 15.65
C ASN A 216 -0.79 17.00 15.05
N GLN A 217 -1.47 16.03 15.64
CA GLN A 217 -1.57 14.67 15.09
C GLN A 217 -2.42 14.65 13.83
N VAL A 218 -3.51 15.40 13.78
CA VAL A 218 -4.34 15.54 12.56
C VAL A 218 -3.53 16.16 11.43
N VAL A 219 -2.73 17.19 11.69
CA VAL A 219 -1.82 17.78 10.70
C VAL A 219 -0.81 16.75 10.19
N LEU A 220 -0.18 15.98 11.07
CA LEU A 220 0.76 14.92 10.69
C LEU A 220 0.09 13.84 9.84
N ILE A 221 -1.12 13.42 10.20
CA ILE A 221 -1.90 12.44 9.43
C ILE A 221 -2.24 12.99 8.04
N THR A 222 -2.59 14.27 7.94
CA THR A 222 -2.87 14.93 6.65
C THR A 222 -1.61 14.93 5.76
N ILE A 223 -0.45 15.28 6.30
CA ILE A 223 0.83 15.21 5.59
C ILE A 223 1.09 13.75 5.14
N ALA A 224 0.94 12.78 6.03
CA ALA A 224 1.10 11.37 5.70
C ALA A 224 0.12 10.91 4.60
N SER A 225 -1.11 11.45 4.59
CA SER A 225 -2.10 11.18 3.54
C SER A 225 -1.64 11.67 2.18
N VAL A 226 -1.15 12.91 2.11
CA VAL A 226 -0.60 13.50 0.87
C VAL A 226 0.60 12.70 0.38
N MET A 227 1.56 12.38 1.25
CA MET A 227 2.73 11.58 0.90
C MET A 227 2.34 10.18 0.39
N SER A 228 1.35 9.57 1.03
CA SER A 228 0.89 8.21 0.69
C SER A 228 0.25 8.14 -0.69
N PHE A 229 -0.68 9.03 -1.03
CA PHE A 229 -1.31 8.99 -2.35
C PHE A 229 -0.37 9.46 -3.46
N THR A 230 0.53 10.41 -3.18
CA THR A 230 1.57 10.82 -4.15
C THR A 230 2.50 9.65 -4.46
N ALA A 231 2.98 8.93 -3.43
CA ALA A 231 3.81 7.74 -3.63
C ALA A 231 3.08 6.66 -4.45
N TYR A 232 1.80 6.43 -4.18
CA TYR A 232 1.01 5.45 -4.93
C TYR A 232 0.77 5.87 -6.38
N GLY A 233 0.52 7.16 -6.63
CA GLY A 233 0.28 7.67 -7.98
C GLY A 233 1.53 7.72 -8.88
N ILE A 234 2.73 7.63 -8.30
CA ILE A 234 4.00 7.54 -9.04
C ILE A 234 4.27 6.09 -9.48
N ILE A 235 3.83 5.09 -8.74
CA ILE A 235 4.08 3.67 -9.00
C ILE A 235 2.96 3.05 -9.83
#